data_dfeb13ac53f0f92c5965fb325dea53dc
#
_entry.id   dfeb13ac53f0f92c5965fb325dea53dc
#
_cell.length_a   1.000
_cell.length_b   1.000
_cell.length_c   1.000
_cell.angle_alpha   90.00
_cell.angle_beta   90.00
_cell.angle_gamma   90.00
#
_symmetry.space_group_name_H-M   'P 1'
#
loop_
_entity.id
_entity.type
_entity.pdbx_description
1 polymer ?
#
loop_
_entity_poly.entity_id
_entity_poly.type
_entity_poly.pdbx_seq_one_letter_code
_entity_poly.pdbx_strand_id
1 'polypeptide(L)'
;MCIRDRHSIDAVPFKHKDLERWRSNFQGIRYKSIEHNYDFGGAVDDIWQKKNGDLIIVDVKATSRNNFDWSETFDKYDYAKAYKRQLEMYQWLFKKNDFQVAKEAYLLYFNGKKNEELFNNQLNFDVHLIKLDCSTSWVENKIIDTVNLLRSDVFPKPSLNCEYCNYLRKRWQLSIT
;
A
#
# COMPACT_ATOMS: atom_id res chain seq x y z
N MET A 1 18.95 18.33 2.92
CA MET A 1 18.76 17.59 1.63
C MET A 1 17.61 16.62 1.81
N CYS A 2 16.55 16.74 1.04
CA CYS A 2 15.37 15.88 1.19
C CYS A 2 15.62 14.46 0.61
N ILE A 3 14.74 13.51 0.92
CA ILE A 3 14.91 12.11 0.47
C ILE A 3 14.95 12.00 -1.06
N ARG A 4 14.15 12.80 -1.77
CA ARG A 4 14.14 12.84 -3.23
C ARG A 4 15.49 13.24 -3.81
N ASP A 5 16.11 14.27 -3.24
CA ASP A 5 17.43 14.75 -3.69
C ASP A 5 18.50 13.69 -3.49
N ARG A 6 18.48 12.97 -2.35
CA ARG A 6 19.44 11.88 -2.07
C ARG A 6 19.36 10.75 -3.09
N HIS A 7 18.17 10.50 -3.62
CA HIS A 7 17.92 9.41 -4.57
C HIS A 7 17.75 9.90 -6.01
N SER A 8 18.11 11.18 -6.30
CA SER A 8 18.05 11.77 -7.63
C SER A 8 16.65 11.66 -8.27
N ILE A 9 15.60 11.77 -7.47
CA ILE A 9 14.21 11.76 -7.95
C ILE A 9 13.84 13.19 -8.37
N ASP A 10 13.68 13.41 -9.67
CA ASP A 10 13.26 14.70 -10.23
C ASP A 10 11.75 14.90 -10.06
N ALA A 11 11.35 15.15 -8.82
CA ALA A 11 9.97 15.41 -8.42
C ALA A 11 9.92 16.30 -7.18
N VAL A 12 8.80 17.00 -7.01
CA VAL A 12 8.53 17.87 -5.86
C VAL A 12 7.34 17.35 -5.07
N PRO A 13 7.15 17.74 -3.80
CA PRO A 13 5.91 17.43 -3.07
C PRO A 13 4.70 17.97 -3.83
N PHE A 14 3.72 17.12 -4.07
CA PHE A 14 2.49 17.54 -4.72
C PHE A 14 1.69 18.47 -3.79
N LYS A 15 1.15 19.53 -4.34
CA LYS A 15 0.29 20.49 -3.61
C LYS A 15 -1.11 20.45 -4.19
N HIS A 16 -2.08 20.11 -3.35
CA HIS A 16 -3.50 20.08 -3.72
C HIS A 16 -4.36 20.46 -2.52
N LYS A 17 -5.48 21.15 -2.76
CA LYS A 17 -6.42 21.57 -1.70
C LYS A 17 -7.00 20.39 -0.89
N ASP A 18 -7.14 19.23 -1.51
CA ASP A 18 -7.70 18.02 -0.90
C ASP A 18 -6.64 17.07 -0.34
N LEU A 19 -5.34 17.43 -0.36
CA LEU A 19 -4.26 16.51 0.01
C LEU A 19 -4.41 15.99 1.45
N GLU A 20 -4.76 16.85 2.40
CA GLU A 20 -4.97 16.46 3.79
C GLU A 20 -6.17 15.51 3.95
N ARG A 21 -7.22 15.71 3.15
CA ARG A 21 -8.36 14.78 3.11
C ARG A 21 -7.94 13.41 2.57
N TRP A 22 -7.11 13.38 1.53
CA TRP A 22 -6.65 12.12 0.93
C TRP A 22 -5.70 11.33 1.83
N ARG A 23 -5.00 12.00 2.75
CA ARG A 23 -4.16 11.39 3.78
C ARG A 23 -4.96 10.85 4.99
N SER A 24 -6.19 11.30 5.14
CA SER A 24 -7.04 10.87 6.25
C SER A 24 -7.54 9.44 6.06
N ASN A 25 -7.26 8.56 7.02
CA ASN A 25 -7.73 7.18 7.01
C ASN A 25 -9.27 7.04 7.00
N PHE A 26 -9.98 8.08 7.45
CA PHE A 26 -11.45 8.08 7.49
C PHE A 26 -12.09 8.61 6.20
N GLN A 27 -11.36 9.35 5.41
CA GLN A 27 -11.89 9.98 4.17
C GLN A 27 -11.20 9.41 2.94
N GLY A 28 -9.88 9.63 2.80
CA GLY A 28 -9.11 9.17 1.66
C GLY A 28 -9.51 9.81 0.33
N ILE A 29 -8.86 9.38 -0.74
CA ILE A 29 -9.31 9.58 -2.10
C ILE A 29 -10.32 8.50 -2.46
N ARG A 30 -11.42 8.88 -3.14
CA ARG A 30 -12.53 7.97 -3.41
C ARG A 30 -12.95 8.01 -4.87
N TYR A 31 -13.43 6.87 -5.35
CA TYR A 31 -14.09 6.73 -6.64
C TYR A 31 -15.43 6.03 -6.48
N LYS A 32 -16.48 6.64 -6.99
CA LYS A 32 -17.84 6.10 -7.02
C LYS A 32 -18.18 5.57 -8.41
N SER A 33 -18.42 4.28 -8.53
CA SER A 33 -18.96 3.70 -9.75
C SER A 33 -20.48 3.68 -9.69
N ILE A 34 -21.12 4.42 -10.59
CA ILE A 34 -22.60 4.41 -10.73
C ILE A 34 -23.02 3.10 -11.37
N GLU A 35 -22.33 2.66 -12.43
CA GLU A 35 -22.61 1.45 -13.18
C GLU A 35 -22.65 0.19 -12.32
N HIS A 36 -21.62 0.04 -11.46
CA HIS A 36 -21.48 -1.14 -10.60
C HIS A 36 -21.95 -0.89 -9.16
N ASN A 37 -22.47 0.32 -8.88
CA ASN A 37 -22.99 0.74 -7.57
C ASN A 37 -22.05 0.42 -6.40
N TYR A 38 -20.77 0.86 -6.47
CA TYR A 38 -19.81 0.76 -5.37
C TYR A 38 -19.10 2.09 -5.11
N ASP A 39 -18.58 2.23 -3.92
CA ASP A 39 -17.71 3.33 -3.50
C ASP A 39 -16.41 2.74 -2.97
N PHE A 40 -15.30 2.97 -3.67
CA PHE A 40 -13.98 2.47 -3.33
C PHE A 40 -13.05 3.63 -2.99
N GLY A 41 -12.25 3.49 -1.94
CA GLY A 41 -11.33 4.55 -1.52
C GLY A 41 -10.15 4.04 -0.73
N GLY A 42 -9.18 4.94 -0.53
CA GLY A 42 -8.00 4.67 0.28
C GLY A 42 -7.28 5.95 0.66
N ALA A 43 -6.51 5.90 1.73
CA ALA A 43 -5.68 7.01 2.20
C ALA A 43 -4.23 6.81 1.75
N VAL A 44 -3.63 7.85 1.18
CA VAL A 44 -2.24 7.84 0.74
C VAL A 44 -1.35 8.54 1.77
N ASP A 45 -0.11 8.09 1.92
CA ASP A 45 0.83 8.73 2.85
C ASP A 45 1.46 9.97 2.24
N ASP A 46 1.96 9.87 1.00
CA ASP A 46 2.56 11.03 0.32
C ASP A 46 2.42 10.93 -1.21
N ILE A 47 2.53 12.07 -1.87
CA ILE A 47 2.45 12.20 -3.32
C ILE A 47 3.53 13.16 -3.78
N TRP A 48 4.29 12.76 -4.79
CA TRP A 48 5.25 13.63 -5.45
C TRP A 48 4.80 13.92 -6.87
N GLN A 49 5.16 15.07 -7.40
CA GLN A 49 4.84 15.47 -8.77
C GLN A 49 6.11 15.66 -9.58
N LYS A 50 6.17 15.01 -10.73
CA LYS A 50 7.24 15.17 -11.73
C LYS A 50 7.09 16.49 -12.48
N LYS A 51 8.13 16.95 -13.16
CA LYS A 51 8.11 18.15 -14.01
C LYS A 51 7.07 18.10 -15.12
N ASN A 52 6.77 16.89 -15.63
CA ASN A 52 5.75 16.69 -16.66
C ASN A 52 4.31 16.66 -16.13
N GLY A 53 4.13 16.82 -14.81
CA GLY A 53 2.83 16.81 -14.14
C GLY A 53 2.40 15.46 -13.59
N ASP A 54 3.04 14.36 -13.97
CA ASP A 54 2.70 13.02 -13.50
C ASP A 54 2.87 12.91 -11.99
N LEU A 55 1.92 12.27 -11.33
CA LEU A 55 1.96 12.00 -9.89
C LEU A 55 2.66 10.67 -9.61
N ILE A 56 3.53 10.69 -8.63
CA ILE A 56 4.18 9.49 -8.06
C ILE A 56 3.54 9.23 -6.70
N ILE A 57 2.97 8.04 -6.52
CA ILE A 57 2.42 7.62 -5.23
C ILE A 57 3.56 7.09 -4.37
N VAL A 58 3.59 7.51 -3.12
CA VAL A 58 4.59 7.10 -2.13
C VAL A 58 3.87 6.61 -0.88
N ASP A 59 4.27 5.44 -0.42
CA ASP A 59 3.71 4.82 0.77
C ASP A 59 4.83 4.59 1.79
N VAL A 60 4.57 4.97 3.04
CA VAL A 60 5.56 4.96 4.13
C VAL A 60 5.40 3.70 4.95
N LYS A 61 6.49 2.97 5.13
CA LYS A 61 6.52 1.76 5.94
C LYS A 61 7.59 1.87 7.02
N ALA A 62 7.28 1.36 8.20
CA ALA A 62 8.24 1.24 9.30
C ALA A 62 8.48 -0.24 9.63
N THR A 63 9.72 -0.55 9.94
CA THR A 63 10.14 -1.88 10.40
C THR A 63 11.31 -1.76 11.34
N SER A 64 11.72 -2.87 11.99
CA SER A 64 12.96 -2.94 12.76
C SER A 64 13.60 -4.32 12.59
N ARG A 65 14.17 -4.54 11.42
CA ARG A 65 14.83 -5.79 11.06
C ARG A 65 16.35 -5.63 11.11
N ASN A 66 17.01 -6.65 11.62
CA ASN A 66 18.44 -6.84 11.37
C ASN A 66 18.58 -7.20 9.89
N ASN A 67 19.44 -6.72 9.10
CA ASN A 67 19.64 -7.08 7.69
C ASN A 67 18.37 -6.90 6.84
N PHE A 68 17.96 -5.67 6.62
CA PHE A 68 16.84 -5.35 5.74
C PHE A 68 17.29 -5.44 4.27
N ASP A 69 16.78 -6.42 3.54
CA ASP A 69 16.89 -6.55 2.10
C ASP A 69 15.49 -6.62 1.48
N TRP A 70 15.19 -5.71 0.55
CA TRP A 70 13.89 -5.65 -0.09
C TRP A 70 13.68 -6.77 -1.10
N SER A 71 14.70 -7.13 -1.88
CA SER A 71 14.57 -8.16 -2.91
C SER A 71 14.22 -9.50 -2.26
N GLU A 72 14.95 -9.89 -1.24
CA GLU A 72 14.66 -11.08 -0.45
C GLU A 72 13.28 -10.98 0.23
N THR A 73 12.93 -9.80 0.75
CA THR A 73 11.63 -9.56 1.39
C THR A 73 10.47 -9.73 0.41
N PHE A 74 10.61 -9.21 -0.82
CA PHE A 74 9.57 -9.27 -1.85
C PHE A 74 9.31 -10.71 -2.31
N ASP A 75 10.35 -11.49 -2.50
CA ASP A 75 10.22 -12.88 -2.94
C ASP A 75 9.66 -13.79 -1.85
N LYS A 76 10.08 -13.58 -0.62
CA LYS A 76 9.78 -14.47 0.51
C LYS A 76 8.42 -14.22 1.17
N TYR A 77 7.96 -12.97 1.20
CA TYR A 77 6.80 -12.58 2.01
C TYR A 77 5.63 -12.02 1.21
N ASP A 78 4.46 -12.59 1.38
CA ASP A 78 3.24 -12.15 0.70
C ASP A 78 2.80 -10.72 1.08
N TYR A 79 3.15 -10.23 2.27
CA TYR A 79 2.85 -8.86 2.66
C TYR A 79 3.58 -7.83 1.78
N ALA A 80 4.79 -8.12 1.31
CA ALA A 80 5.53 -7.24 0.41
C ALA A 80 4.81 -7.08 -0.94
N LYS A 81 4.25 -8.19 -1.46
CA LYS A 81 3.37 -8.17 -2.64
C LYS A 81 2.07 -7.40 -2.36
N ALA A 82 1.55 -7.48 -1.12
CA ALA A 82 0.36 -6.69 -0.72
C ALA A 82 0.64 -5.18 -0.76
N TYR A 83 1.83 -4.72 -0.38
CA TYR A 83 2.22 -3.31 -0.48
C TYR A 83 2.28 -2.82 -1.93
N LYS A 84 2.78 -3.65 -2.85
CA LYS A 84 2.73 -3.31 -4.27
C LYS A 84 1.28 -3.18 -4.75
N ARG A 85 0.40 -4.13 -4.41
CA ARG A 85 -1.03 -4.04 -4.75
C ARG A 85 -1.70 -2.80 -4.16
N GLN A 86 -1.33 -2.39 -2.95
CA GLN A 86 -1.81 -1.17 -2.31
C GLN A 86 -1.45 0.07 -3.14
N LEU A 87 -0.19 0.20 -3.56
CA LEU A 87 0.26 1.28 -4.43
C LEU A 87 -0.47 1.29 -5.77
N GLU A 88 -0.68 0.12 -6.39
CA GLU A 88 -1.43 -0.02 -7.64
C GLU A 88 -2.90 0.40 -7.51
N MET A 89 -3.54 0.08 -6.36
CA MET A 89 -4.89 0.54 -6.05
C MET A 89 -4.94 2.07 -5.87
N TYR A 90 -3.96 2.66 -5.20
CA TYR A 90 -3.87 4.12 -5.08
C TYR A 90 -3.65 4.80 -6.43
N GLN A 91 -2.73 4.29 -7.27
CA GLN A 91 -2.55 4.80 -8.63
C GLN A 91 -3.85 4.72 -9.43
N TRP A 92 -4.60 3.63 -9.32
CA TRP A 92 -5.89 3.47 -9.98
C TRP A 92 -6.90 4.52 -9.49
N LEU A 93 -7.00 4.76 -8.17
CA LEU A 93 -7.87 5.78 -7.61
C LEU A 93 -7.55 7.18 -8.15
N PHE A 94 -6.27 7.55 -8.23
CA PHE A 94 -5.87 8.84 -8.80
C PHE A 94 -6.20 8.94 -10.29
N LYS A 95 -5.99 7.88 -11.07
CA LYS A 95 -6.39 7.84 -12.49
C LYS A 95 -7.90 7.99 -12.67
N LYS A 96 -8.71 7.37 -11.81
CA LYS A 96 -10.18 7.50 -11.82
C LYS A 96 -10.68 8.88 -11.37
N ASN A 97 -9.81 9.69 -10.79
CA ASN A 97 -10.05 11.09 -10.44
C ASN A 97 -9.31 12.05 -11.40
N ASP A 98 -9.05 11.61 -12.65
CA ASP A 98 -8.51 12.38 -13.76
C ASP A 98 -7.07 12.91 -13.57
N PHE A 99 -6.29 12.32 -12.65
CA PHE A 99 -4.88 12.62 -12.51
C PHE A 99 -4.02 11.77 -13.43
N GLN A 100 -2.99 12.38 -14.01
CA GLN A 100 -1.91 11.66 -14.68
C GLN A 100 -0.99 11.04 -13.60
N VAL A 101 -0.74 9.74 -13.71
CA VAL A 101 0.02 9.00 -12.69
C VAL A 101 1.17 8.26 -13.36
N ALA A 102 2.37 8.45 -12.84
CA ALA A 102 3.57 7.76 -13.29
C ALA A 102 3.42 6.22 -13.13
N LYS A 103 4.14 5.47 -13.97
CA LYS A 103 4.17 4.00 -13.87
C LYS A 103 4.86 3.55 -12.58
N GLU A 104 5.90 4.28 -12.17
CA GLU A 104 6.60 4.03 -10.93
C GLU A 104 5.83 4.54 -9.70
N ALA A 105 5.98 3.83 -8.59
CA ALA A 105 5.60 4.24 -7.24
C ALA A 105 6.75 3.90 -6.29
N TYR A 106 6.73 4.44 -5.08
CA TYR A 106 7.80 4.20 -4.11
C TYR A 106 7.25 3.72 -2.76
N LEU A 107 7.98 2.78 -2.16
CA LEU A 107 7.90 2.51 -0.73
C LEU A 107 9.05 3.25 -0.04
N LEU A 108 8.72 4.07 0.93
CA LEU A 108 9.69 4.74 1.79
C LEU A 108 9.76 4.00 3.13
N TYR A 109 10.80 3.18 3.29
CA TYR A 109 11.00 2.37 4.47
C TYR A 109 11.90 3.07 5.49
N PHE A 110 11.42 3.09 6.73
CA PHE A 110 12.18 3.47 7.90
C PHE A 110 12.49 2.21 8.71
N ASN A 111 13.74 1.76 8.68
CA ASN A 111 14.18 0.60 9.45
C ASN A 111 14.83 1.04 10.76
N GLY A 112 14.10 0.90 11.86
CA GLY A 112 14.57 1.30 13.19
C GLY A 112 15.71 0.42 13.69
N LYS A 113 16.77 1.04 14.20
CA LYS A 113 17.94 0.38 14.80
C LYS A 113 17.61 0.01 16.23
N LYS A 114 17.28 -1.24 16.45
CA LYS A 114 16.87 -1.75 17.79
C LYS A 114 18.02 -2.28 18.64
N ASN A 115 19.21 -2.47 18.07
CA ASN A 115 20.37 -3.07 18.75
C ASN A 115 21.44 -2.04 19.11
N GLU A 116 21.05 -0.78 19.28
CA GLU A 116 21.94 0.26 19.80
C GLU A 116 22.21 -0.01 21.29
N GLU A 117 23.47 0.17 21.75
CA GLU A 117 23.86 -0.13 23.13
C GLU A 117 23.12 0.74 24.16
N LEU A 118 22.79 1.98 23.78
CA LEU A 118 22.14 2.94 24.67
C LEU A 118 20.97 3.65 23.96
N PHE A 119 19.81 3.64 24.59
CA PHE A 119 18.70 4.49 24.21
C PHE A 119 18.84 5.88 24.83
N ASN A 120 19.53 6.78 24.15
CA ASN A 120 19.72 8.18 24.58
C ASN A 120 18.53 9.09 24.19
N ASN A 121 17.29 8.65 24.39
CA ASN A 121 16.08 9.32 23.94
C ASN A 121 16.05 9.58 22.41
N GLN A 122 16.80 8.78 21.65
CA GLN A 122 16.87 8.87 20.18
C GLN A 122 16.66 7.49 19.58
N LEU A 123 15.84 7.43 18.54
CA LEU A 123 15.68 6.25 17.71
C LEU A 123 16.25 6.53 16.32
N ASN A 124 17.30 5.82 15.99
CA ASN A 124 17.96 5.92 14.69
C ASN A 124 17.29 5.02 13.67
N PHE A 125 17.22 5.49 12.42
CA PHE A 125 16.63 4.73 11.31
C PHE A 125 17.60 4.68 10.12
N ASP A 126 17.68 3.52 9.49
CA ASP A 126 18.13 3.41 8.11
C ASP A 126 16.93 3.65 7.19
N VAL A 127 17.10 4.54 6.21
CA VAL A 127 16.02 4.93 5.31
C VAL A 127 16.28 4.35 3.93
N HIS A 128 15.34 3.56 3.44
CA HIS A 128 15.39 2.91 2.13
C HIS A 128 14.26 3.41 1.25
N LEU A 129 14.60 3.83 0.03
CA LEU A 129 13.62 4.21 -0.98
C LEU A 129 13.57 3.12 -2.06
N ILE A 130 12.46 2.44 -2.14
CA ILE A 130 12.26 1.27 -3.01
C ILE A 130 11.35 1.66 -4.15
N LYS A 131 11.87 1.63 -5.37
CA LYS A 131 11.10 1.85 -6.59
C LYS A 131 10.37 0.59 -7.00
N LEU A 132 9.08 0.72 -7.32
CA LEU A 132 8.25 -0.35 -7.85
C LEU A 132 7.62 0.08 -9.16
N ASP A 133 7.73 -0.75 -10.18
CA ASP A 133 6.94 -0.62 -11.41
C ASP A 133 5.56 -1.24 -11.17
N CYS A 134 4.54 -0.43 -11.33
CA CYS A 134 3.15 -0.76 -11.00
C CYS A 134 2.29 -0.88 -12.25
N SER A 135 1.25 -1.71 -12.16
CA SER A 135 0.20 -1.85 -13.18
C SER A 135 -1.17 -1.78 -12.54
N THR A 136 -2.02 -0.90 -13.05
CA THR A 136 -3.39 -0.73 -12.55
C THR A 136 -4.43 -1.57 -13.30
N SER A 137 -4.01 -2.34 -14.32
CA SER A 137 -4.90 -3.05 -15.24
C SER A 137 -5.81 -4.09 -14.60
N TRP A 138 -5.40 -4.65 -13.48
CA TRP A 138 -6.12 -5.69 -12.75
C TRP A 138 -7.12 -5.14 -11.71
N VAL A 139 -6.96 -3.87 -11.29
CA VAL A 139 -7.61 -3.32 -10.10
C VAL A 139 -9.13 -3.26 -10.26
N GLU A 140 -9.62 -2.69 -11.34
CA GLU A 140 -11.06 -2.51 -11.58
C GLU A 140 -11.81 -3.84 -11.60
N ASN A 141 -11.33 -4.80 -12.37
CA ASN A 141 -11.93 -6.11 -12.44
C ASN A 141 -11.97 -6.79 -11.07
N LYS A 142 -10.89 -6.64 -10.28
CA LYS A 142 -10.83 -7.23 -8.94
C LYS A 142 -11.79 -6.57 -7.96
N ILE A 143 -12.01 -5.26 -8.07
CA ILE A 143 -13.04 -4.56 -7.27
C ILE A 143 -14.43 -5.08 -7.65
N ILE A 144 -14.74 -5.16 -8.95
CA ILE A 144 -16.03 -5.67 -9.45
C ILE A 144 -16.27 -7.10 -8.97
N ASP A 145 -15.28 -8.00 -9.12
CA ASP A 145 -15.34 -9.39 -8.62
C ASP A 145 -15.68 -9.42 -7.13
N THR A 146 -15.00 -8.55 -6.35
CA THR A 146 -15.19 -8.48 -4.90
C THR A 146 -16.58 -7.98 -4.54
N VAL A 147 -17.08 -6.96 -5.24
CA VAL A 147 -18.43 -6.42 -5.04
C VAL A 147 -19.50 -7.49 -5.38
N ASN A 148 -19.32 -8.21 -6.48
CA ASN A 148 -20.23 -9.28 -6.87
C ASN A 148 -20.24 -10.43 -5.85
N LEU A 149 -19.05 -10.80 -5.35
CA LEU A 149 -18.93 -11.81 -4.28
C LEU A 149 -19.65 -11.37 -3.00
N LEU A 150 -19.46 -10.12 -2.57
CA LEU A 150 -20.10 -9.56 -1.37
C LEU A 150 -21.63 -9.47 -1.47
N ARG A 151 -22.17 -9.44 -2.69
CA ARG A 151 -23.62 -9.41 -2.96
C ARG A 151 -24.22 -10.80 -3.22
N SER A 152 -23.37 -11.81 -3.31
CA SER A 152 -23.82 -13.19 -3.51
C SER A 152 -23.99 -13.92 -2.17
N ASP A 153 -24.78 -14.99 -2.18
CA ASP A 153 -24.90 -15.91 -1.03
C ASP A 153 -23.76 -16.95 -1.00
N VAL A 154 -22.76 -16.80 -1.86
CA VAL A 154 -21.64 -17.76 -1.99
C VAL A 154 -20.49 -17.35 -1.09
N PHE A 155 -20.13 -18.20 -0.15
CA PHE A 155 -18.92 -18.01 0.64
C PHE A 155 -17.68 -18.42 -0.17
N PRO A 156 -16.65 -17.56 -0.21
CA PRO A 156 -15.41 -17.91 -0.89
C PRO A 156 -14.72 -19.08 -0.19
N LYS A 157 -14.10 -19.96 -0.99
CA LYS A 157 -13.29 -21.04 -0.42
C LYS A 157 -12.09 -20.45 0.32
N PRO A 158 -11.81 -20.89 1.56
CA PRO A 158 -10.66 -20.42 2.30
C PRO A 158 -9.36 -20.81 1.58
N SER A 159 -8.39 -19.90 1.57
CA SER A 159 -7.03 -20.26 1.13
C SER A 159 -6.45 -21.34 2.03
N LEU A 160 -5.67 -22.26 1.47
CA LEU A 160 -4.98 -23.31 2.24
C LEU A 160 -4.06 -22.74 3.33
N ASN A 161 -3.47 -21.58 3.07
CA ASN A 161 -2.55 -20.90 3.98
C ASN A 161 -3.22 -19.80 4.83
N CYS A 162 -4.57 -19.72 4.83
CA CYS A 162 -5.28 -18.73 5.64
C CYS A 162 -5.18 -19.08 7.13
N GLU A 163 -4.42 -18.31 7.87
CA GLU A 163 -4.21 -18.50 9.31
C GLU A 163 -5.52 -18.41 10.11
N TYR A 164 -6.42 -17.49 9.76
CA TYR A 164 -7.73 -17.33 10.39
C TYR A 164 -8.63 -18.56 10.16
N CYS A 165 -8.68 -19.06 8.92
CA CYS A 165 -9.46 -20.26 8.62
C CYS A 165 -8.86 -21.52 9.27
N ASN A 166 -7.54 -21.61 9.36
CA ASN A 166 -6.85 -22.69 10.07
C ASN A 166 -7.11 -22.63 11.59
N TYR A 167 -7.08 -21.42 12.17
CA TYR A 167 -7.43 -21.21 13.56
C TYR A 167 -8.89 -21.63 13.83
N LEU A 168 -9.84 -21.17 13.04
CA LEU A 168 -11.25 -21.54 13.20
C LEU A 168 -11.49 -23.04 13.10
N ARG A 169 -10.86 -23.71 12.12
CA ARG A 169 -10.96 -25.17 11.99
C ARG A 169 -10.44 -25.90 13.23
N LYS A 170 -9.27 -25.52 13.74
CA LYS A 170 -8.70 -26.10 14.96
C LYS A 170 -9.59 -25.84 16.18
N ARG A 171 -10.11 -24.62 16.31
CA ARG A 171 -11.00 -24.25 17.41
C ARG A 171 -12.28 -25.06 17.39
N TRP A 172 -12.88 -25.25 16.21
CA TRP A 172 -14.09 -26.05 16.04
C TRP A 172 -13.88 -27.52 16.40
N GLN A 173 -12.73 -28.11 16.02
CA GLN A 173 -12.38 -29.46 16.41
C GLN A 173 -12.28 -29.66 17.93
N LEU A 174 -11.78 -28.65 18.66
CA LEU A 174 -11.69 -28.68 20.13
C LEU A 174 -13.03 -28.49 20.84
N SER A 175 -14.06 -27.97 20.17
CA SER A 175 -15.40 -27.81 20.78
C SER A 175 -16.32 -29.01 20.59
N ILE A 176 -15.88 -30.05 19.88
CA ILE A 176 -16.63 -31.31 19.63
C ILE A 176 -16.09 -32.45 20.49
N THR A 177 -14.97 -32.26 21.19
CA THR A 177 -14.41 -33.20 22.18
C THR A 177 -14.79 -32.77 23.59
#